data_d7f286082fb9f15df83698c5fa15349c
#
_entry.id   d7f286082fb9f15df83698c5fa15349c
#
_cell.length_a   1.000
_cell.length_b   1.000
_cell.length_c   1.000
_cell.angle_alpha   90.00
_cell.angle_beta   90.00
_cell.angle_gamma   90.00
#
_symmetry.space_group_name_H-M   'P 1'
#
loop_
_entity.id
_entity.type
_entity.pdbx_description
1 polymer ?
#
loop_
_entity_poly.entity_id
_entity_poly.type
_entity_poly.pdbx_seq_one_letter_code
_entity_poly.pdbx_strand_id
1 'polypeptide(L)'
;MAAIRGDLSVLSIANLVQALVLDRSTGLLTLESGTDRRVLRISPSGIRLVRGSQRCHRLERLLRRLGRFSPQSVDDPAPRGNLLSQEAVSRLVQEWMFEEICELFTWSRGTFTFQKATASELMESGPFAAYAADCDVTTVALEAARWADELPRIKAAIRDLRQIPSRTGTPLPTEKFGPDTEALDDVLRLIDGARPVIHILQLSVFPRFVVLEILYRMTIEGVVRMSLPGTVPSVDAQIHAAA
;
A
#
# COMPACT_ATOMS: atom_id res chain seq x y z
N MET A 1 15.03 14.90 26.96
CA MET A 1 14.60 15.57 25.70
C MET A 1 13.14 15.92 25.78
N ALA A 2 12.74 17.12 25.34
CA ALA A 2 11.32 17.51 25.31
C ALA A 2 10.60 16.72 24.21
N ALA A 3 9.53 16.02 24.56
CA ALA A 3 8.67 15.33 23.63
C ALA A 3 7.34 16.09 23.52
N ILE A 4 6.82 16.24 22.29
CA ILE A 4 5.48 16.76 22.04
C ILE A 4 4.55 15.55 21.93
N ARG A 5 3.47 15.54 22.67
CA ARG A 5 2.48 14.47 22.68
C ARG A 5 1.10 15.03 22.45
N GLY A 6 0.22 14.27 21.82
CA GLY A 6 -1.15 14.66 21.59
C GLY A 6 -2.01 13.53 21.04
N ASP A 7 -3.25 13.90 20.74
CA ASP A 7 -4.28 13.01 20.23
C ASP A 7 -4.65 13.42 18.78
N LEU A 8 -4.78 12.41 17.91
CA LEU A 8 -5.10 12.61 16.50
C LEU A 8 -6.55 13.06 16.26
N SER A 9 -7.42 12.90 17.25
CA SER A 9 -8.78 13.46 17.18
C SER A 9 -8.81 14.98 17.30
N VAL A 10 -7.76 15.57 17.90
CA VAL A 10 -7.62 17.03 18.11
C VAL A 10 -6.77 17.66 17.01
N LEU A 11 -5.69 16.99 16.62
CA LEU A 11 -4.75 17.47 15.60
C LEU A 11 -4.49 16.38 14.58
N SER A 12 -4.92 16.60 13.33
CA SER A 12 -4.70 15.66 12.24
C SER A 12 -3.20 15.47 11.94
N ILE A 13 -2.84 14.29 11.45
CA ILE A 13 -1.46 13.99 11.07
C ILE A 13 -0.96 14.96 10.01
N ALA A 14 -1.80 15.34 9.04
CA ALA A 14 -1.45 16.29 8.00
C ALA A 14 -1.02 17.63 8.60
N ASN A 15 -1.81 18.21 9.50
CA ASN A 15 -1.51 19.48 10.15
C ASN A 15 -0.27 19.38 11.04
N LEU A 16 -0.14 18.30 11.81
CA LEU A 16 1.03 18.05 12.66
C LEU A 16 2.31 17.99 11.84
N VAL A 17 2.35 17.15 10.81
CA VAL A 17 3.54 16.96 9.97
C VAL A 17 3.88 18.24 9.22
N GLN A 18 2.89 18.94 8.68
CA GLN A 18 3.10 20.22 8.00
C GLN A 18 3.71 21.27 8.95
N ALA A 19 3.20 21.38 10.18
CA ALA A 19 3.74 22.28 11.18
C ALA A 19 5.19 21.94 11.53
N LEU A 20 5.52 20.66 11.71
CA LEU A 20 6.87 20.21 12.03
C LEU A 20 7.87 20.48 10.90
N VAL A 21 7.46 20.29 9.64
CA VAL A 21 8.29 20.55 8.46
C VAL A 21 8.49 22.06 8.27
N LEU A 22 7.45 22.87 8.43
CA LEU A 22 7.54 24.35 8.37
C LEU A 22 8.47 24.91 9.47
N ASP A 23 8.43 24.35 10.69
CA ASP A 23 9.36 24.68 11.79
C ASP A 23 10.77 24.13 11.56
N ARG A 24 11.05 23.48 10.44
CA ARG A 24 12.31 22.80 10.14
C ARG A 24 12.76 21.85 11.25
N SER A 25 11.80 21.26 11.95
CA SER A 25 12.06 20.30 13.01
C SER A 25 12.63 19.00 12.42
N THR A 26 13.60 18.41 13.13
CA THR A 26 14.15 17.10 12.81
C THR A 26 13.92 16.17 14.00
N GLY A 27 13.37 14.97 13.71
CA GLY A 27 13.07 14.02 14.79
C GLY A 27 12.26 12.83 14.34
N LEU A 28 11.79 12.06 15.33
CA LEU A 28 10.95 10.88 15.15
C LEU A 28 9.54 11.18 15.62
N LEU A 29 8.58 10.93 14.74
CA LEU A 29 7.15 10.97 15.01
C LEU A 29 6.63 9.55 15.15
N THR A 30 6.29 9.14 16.36
CA THR A 30 5.62 7.88 16.65
C THR A 30 4.12 8.11 16.64
N LEU A 31 3.40 7.26 15.91
CA LEU A 31 1.94 7.26 15.76
C LEU A 31 1.41 5.91 16.24
N GLU A 32 0.37 5.93 17.09
CA GLU A 32 -0.21 4.72 17.66
C GLU A 32 -1.75 4.77 17.58
N SER A 33 -2.34 3.70 17.05
CA SER A 33 -3.81 3.52 16.98
C SER A 33 -4.15 2.05 17.23
N GLY A 34 -4.76 1.77 18.37
CA GLY A 34 -4.99 0.40 18.83
C GLY A 34 -3.67 -0.37 18.99
N THR A 35 -3.50 -1.44 18.25
CA THR A 35 -2.27 -2.26 18.22
C THR A 35 -1.29 -1.85 17.14
N ASP A 36 -1.66 -0.92 16.27
CA ASP A 36 -0.79 -0.45 15.18
C ASP A 36 0.10 0.69 15.68
N ARG A 37 1.40 0.53 15.45
CA ARG A 37 2.42 1.53 15.80
C ARG A 37 3.33 1.74 14.63
N ARG A 38 3.45 3.01 14.20
CA ARG A 38 4.33 3.42 13.10
C ARG A 38 5.22 4.57 13.50
N VAL A 39 6.36 4.66 12.85
CA VAL A 39 7.34 5.71 13.14
C VAL A 39 7.74 6.37 11.82
N LEU A 40 7.60 7.69 11.78
CA LEU A 40 8.07 8.53 10.70
C LEU A 40 9.30 9.33 11.16
N ARG A 41 10.28 9.44 10.30
CA ARG A 41 11.31 10.47 10.42
C ARG A 41 10.75 11.75 9.79
N ILE A 42 10.87 12.84 10.53
CA ILE A 42 10.56 14.18 10.06
C ILE A 42 11.90 14.91 9.85
N SER A 43 12.01 15.61 8.73
CA SER A 43 13.17 16.44 8.39
C SER A 43 12.74 17.62 7.50
N PRO A 44 13.56 18.65 7.31
CA PRO A 44 13.26 19.72 6.37
C PRO A 44 13.11 19.29 4.92
N SER A 45 13.64 18.11 4.55
CA SER A 45 13.51 17.50 3.20
C SER A 45 12.20 16.74 3.02
N GLY A 46 11.43 16.51 4.08
CA GLY A 46 10.18 15.78 4.03
C GLY A 46 10.02 14.74 5.13
N ILE A 47 9.23 13.72 4.84
CA ILE A 47 8.91 12.63 5.76
C ILE A 47 9.35 11.29 5.20
N ARG A 48 9.77 10.38 6.08
CA ARG A 48 10.19 9.04 5.71
C ARG A 48 9.66 8.01 6.69
N LEU A 49 9.23 6.87 6.18
CA LEU A 49 8.82 5.75 7.01
C LEU A 49 10.05 5.05 7.60
N VAL A 50 10.16 5.03 8.93
CA VAL A 50 11.21 4.30 9.66
C VAL A 50 10.70 2.95 10.12
N ARG A 51 9.46 2.91 10.62
CA ARG A 51 8.80 1.67 11.02
C ARG A 51 7.38 1.65 10.48
N GLY A 52 7.14 0.73 9.54
CA GLY A 52 5.84 0.49 8.93
C GLY A 52 5.01 -0.53 9.69
N SER A 53 3.88 -0.88 9.09
CA SER A 53 2.97 -1.92 9.57
C SER A 53 3.56 -3.33 9.40
N GLN A 54 2.80 -4.32 9.88
CA GLN A 54 3.08 -5.74 9.61
C GLN A 54 3.13 -6.07 8.10
N ARG A 55 2.54 -5.21 7.25
CA ARG A 55 2.54 -5.36 5.79
C ARG A 55 3.93 -5.17 5.19
N CYS A 56 4.75 -4.27 5.74
CA CYS A 56 6.14 -4.11 5.30
C CYS A 56 6.95 -5.40 5.48
N HIS A 57 6.78 -6.09 6.60
CA HIS A 57 7.42 -7.40 6.81
C HIS A 57 6.92 -8.47 5.84
N ARG A 58 5.71 -8.31 5.33
CA ARG A 58 5.15 -9.22 4.34
C ARG A 58 5.73 -8.97 2.95
N LEU A 59 5.88 -7.72 2.52
CA LEU A 59 6.58 -7.39 1.29
C LEU A 59 7.99 -7.98 1.30
N GLU A 60 8.74 -7.81 2.38
CA GLU A 60 10.06 -8.40 2.55
C GLU A 60 10.03 -9.93 2.34
N ARG A 61 9.12 -10.62 3.05
CA ARG A 61 9.00 -12.09 2.92
C ARG A 61 8.60 -12.52 1.51
N LEU A 62 7.74 -11.77 0.84
CA LEU A 62 7.30 -12.03 -0.53
C LEU A 62 8.47 -11.88 -1.50
N LEU A 63 9.20 -10.77 -1.43
CA LEU A 63 10.36 -10.51 -2.28
C LEU A 63 11.48 -11.54 -2.06
N ARG A 64 11.73 -11.95 -0.81
CA ARG A 64 12.67 -13.04 -0.49
C ARG A 64 12.21 -14.39 -1.08
N ARG A 65 10.92 -14.74 -0.95
CA ARG A 65 10.37 -16.00 -1.48
C ARG A 65 10.44 -16.06 -2.99
N LEU A 66 10.27 -14.93 -3.65
CA LEU A 66 10.39 -14.83 -5.11
C LEU A 66 11.85 -14.79 -5.58
N GLY A 67 12.82 -14.89 -4.67
CA GLY A 67 14.24 -14.76 -4.99
C GLY A 67 14.64 -13.37 -5.50
N ARG A 68 13.79 -12.36 -5.22
CA ARG A 68 13.91 -11.00 -5.75
C ARG A 68 14.54 -10.02 -4.77
N PHE A 69 14.90 -10.48 -3.58
CA PHE A 69 15.47 -9.66 -2.51
C PHE A 69 16.41 -10.47 -1.62
N SER A 70 17.66 -10.04 -1.51
CA SER A 70 18.63 -10.49 -0.50
C SER A 70 19.03 -9.30 0.38
N PRO A 71 18.88 -9.37 1.71
CA PRO A 71 19.25 -8.25 2.57
C PRO A 71 20.76 -8.15 2.83
N GLN A 72 21.54 -9.09 2.33
CA GLN A 72 22.94 -9.32 2.76
C GLN A 72 24.00 -8.97 1.73
N SER A 73 23.81 -8.15 0.79
CA SER A 73 24.90 -7.49 0.10
C SER A 73 24.50 -6.88 -1.23
N VAL A 74 25.01 -5.72 -1.48
CA VAL A 74 25.10 -5.07 -2.79
C VAL A 74 25.99 -5.92 -3.73
N ASP A 75 26.76 -6.88 -3.21
CA ASP A 75 27.80 -7.66 -3.90
C ASP A 75 27.51 -9.16 -4.08
N ASP A 76 26.36 -9.67 -3.63
CA ASP A 76 26.02 -11.08 -3.81
C ASP A 76 25.51 -11.34 -5.25
N PRO A 77 26.10 -12.29 -5.99
CA PRO A 77 25.63 -12.61 -7.34
C PRO A 77 24.17 -13.08 -7.29
N ALA A 78 23.31 -12.33 -7.96
CA ALA A 78 21.87 -12.56 -8.03
C ALA A 78 21.55 -14.02 -8.34
N PRO A 79 20.60 -14.67 -7.62
CA PRO A 79 20.14 -16.01 -7.97
C PRO A 79 19.58 -16.01 -9.39
N ARG A 80 19.96 -17.02 -10.18
CA ARG A 80 19.60 -17.19 -11.59
C ARG A 80 18.11 -17.46 -11.74
N GLY A 81 17.32 -16.46 -12.03
CA GLY A 81 15.87 -16.52 -12.27
C GLY A 81 15.36 -15.14 -12.69
N ASN A 82 14.15 -15.04 -13.18
CA ASN A 82 13.51 -13.78 -13.64
C ASN A 82 13.43 -12.73 -12.51
N LEU A 83 14.56 -12.12 -12.18
CA LEU A 83 14.73 -11.17 -11.10
C LEU A 83 14.20 -9.80 -11.54
N LEU A 84 13.46 -9.14 -10.67
CA LEU A 84 13.26 -7.70 -10.80
C LEU A 84 14.64 -7.04 -10.76
N SER A 85 14.88 -6.06 -11.61
CA SER A 85 16.07 -5.24 -11.49
C SER A 85 16.08 -4.57 -10.12
N GLN A 86 17.26 -4.19 -9.63
CA GLN A 86 17.38 -3.47 -8.37
C GLN A 86 16.54 -2.18 -8.36
N GLU A 87 16.41 -1.54 -9.52
CA GLU A 87 15.55 -0.36 -9.71
C GLU A 87 14.07 -0.68 -9.54
N ALA A 88 13.61 -1.81 -10.07
CA ALA A 88 12.23 -2.26 -9.92
C ALA A 88 11.90 -2.61 -8.45
N VAL A 89 12.84 -3.25 -7.74
CA VAL A 89 12.70 -3.51 -6.30
C VAL A 89 12.66 -2.19 -5.52
N SER A 90 13.56 -1.25 -5.84
CA SER A 90 13.60 0.07 -5.20
C SER A 90 12.27 0.79 -5.37
N ARG A 91 11.74 0.84 -6.60
CA ARG A 91 10.45 1.46 -6.91
C ARG A 91 9.32 0.83 -6.12
N LEU A 92 9.19 -0.50 -6.14
CA LEU A 92 8.16 -1.21 -5.38
C LEU A 92 8.23 -0.92 -3.87
N VAL A 93 9.43 -0.92 -3.29
CA VAL A 93 9.61 -0.62 -1.86
C VAL A 93 9.19 0.82 -1.57
N GLN A 94 9.56 1.77 -2.43
CA GLN A 94 9.17 3.18 -2.27
C GLN A 94 7.65 3.36 -2.39
N GLU A 95 7.00 2.71 -3.34
CA GLU A 95 5.54 2.73 -3.49
C GLU A 95 4.83 2.16 -2.25
N TRP A 96 5.32 1.04 -1.72
CA TRP A 96 4.78 0.47 -0.48
C TRP A 96 4.98 1.40 0.73
N MET A 97 6.16 2.02 0.86
CA MET A 97 6.41 2.98 1.93
C MET A 97 5.54 4.22 1.81
N PHE A 98 5.38 4.72 0.59
CA PHE A 98 4.50 5.85 0.29
C PHE A 98 3.04 5.52 0.65
N GLU A 99 2.54 4.33 0.28
CA GLU A 99 1.20 3.87 0.66
C GLU A 99 1.03 3.82 2.19
N GLU A 100 2.02 3.28 2.90
CA GLU A 100 1.99 3.22 4.37
C GLU A 100 1.91 4.61 5.00
N ILE A 101 2.60 5.60 4.41
CA ILE A 101 2.55 6.99 4.87
C ILE A 101 1.17 7.61 4.54
N CYS A 102 0.67 7.41 3.32
CA CYS A 102 -0.66 7.91 2.92
C CYS A 102 -1.77 7.35 3.81
N GLU A 103 -1.69 6.06 4.17
CA GLU A 103 -2.65 5.45 5.09
C GLU A 103 -2.65 6.13 6.47
N LEU A 104 -1.48 6.51 7.00
CA LEU A 104 -1.38 7.23 8.26
C LEU A 104 -2.17 8.54 8.23
N PHE A 105 -2.10 9.27 7.12
CA PHE A 105 -2.82 10.53 6.97
C PHE A 105 -4.35 10.38 6.98
N THR A 106 -4.86 9.15 6.81
CA THR A 106 -6.29 8.85 6.96
C THR A 106 -6.70 8.53 8.40
N TRP A 107 -5.75 8.43 9.34
CA TRP A 107 -6.07 8.15 10.73
C TRP A 107 -6.73 9.35 11.41
N SER A 108 -7.91 9.13 11.97
CA SER A 108 -8.68 10.14 12.71
C SER A 108 -8.67 9.91 14.22
N ARG A 109 -8.08 8.81 14.69
CA ARG A 109 -7.99 8.43 16.10
C ARG A 109 -6.65 7.80 16.41
N GLY A 110 -6.15 8.06 17.62
CA GLY A 110 -4.87 7.55 18.08
C GLY A 110 -4.05 8.64 18.75
N THR A 111 -2.85 8.30 19.13
CA THR A 111 -1.93 9.22 19.79
C THR A 111 -0.68 9.43 18.96
N PHE A 112 -0.03 10.55 19.18
CA PHE A 112 1.28 10.81 18.61
C PHE A 112 2.28 11.25 19.68
N THR A 113 3.54 10.95 19.42
CA THR A 113 4.68 11.45 20.18
C THR A 113 5.76 11.86 19.21
N PHE A 114 6.11 13.15 19.21
CA PHE A 114 7.27 13.65 18.46
C PHE A 114 8.44 13.90 19.41
N GLN A 115 9.60 13.37 19.04
CA GLN A 115 10.87 13.55 19.77
C GLN A 115 11.90 14.16 18.82
N LYS A 116 12.44 15.33 19.17
CA LYS A 116 13.58 15.89 18.43
C LYS A 116 14.75 14.94 18.55
N ALA A 117 15.42 14.67 17.43
CA ALA A 117 16.56 13.78 17.35
C ALA A 117 17.64 14.39 16.46
N THR A 118 18.88 14.07 16.75
CA THR A 118 20.01 14.44 15.91
C THR A 118 20.10 13.51 14.69
N ALA A 119 20.80 13.94 13.64
CA ALA A 119 20.99 13.14 12.44
C ALA A 119 21.61 11.75 12.74
N SER A 120 22.49 11.66 13.74
CA SER A 120 23.11 10.40 14.16
C SER A 120 22.13 9.44 14.86
N GLU A 121 21.12 9.95 15.54
CA GLU A 121 20.08 9.16 16.20
C GLU A 121 18.99 8.68 15.21
N LEU A 122 18.99 9.23 14.01
CA LEU A 122 18.05 8.92 12.94
C LEU A 122 18.57 7.84 11.98
N MET A 123 19.67 7.16 12.32
CA MET A 123 20.18 6.07 11.49
C MET A 123 19.16 4.94 11.41
N GLU A 124 18.68 4.72 10.21
CA GLU A 124 17.67 3.71 9.93
C GLU A 124 18.31 2.33 9.93
N SER A 125 17.66 1.40 10.63
CA SER A 125 17.96 -0.01 10.59
C SER A 125 16.74 -0.77 10.10
N GLY A 126 16.96 -1.67 9.16
CA GLY A 126 15.89 -2.51 8.63
C GLY A 126 16.14 -2.91 7.19
N PRO A 127 15.43 -3.91 6.70
CA PRO A 127 15.68 -4.52 5.40
C PRO A 127 15.48 -3.54 4.22
N PHE A 128 14.72 -2.47 4.42
CA PHE A 128 14.42 -1.49 3.37
C PHE A 128 15.08 -0.12 3.59
N ALA A 129 15.94 0.02 4.59
CA ALA A 129 16.60 1.31 4.91
C ALA A 129 17.33 1.91 3.68
N ALA A 130 17.98 1.06 2.88
CA ALA A 130 18.70 1.47 1.68
C ALA A 130 17.78 1.97 0.54
N TYR A 131 16.50 1.63 0.57
CA TYR A 131 15.52 2.00 -0.46
C TYR A 131 14.61 3.15 -0.01
N ALA A 132 14.68 3.52 1.27
CA ALA A 132 13.82 4.53 1.84
C ALA A 132 14.16 5.92 1.28
N ALA A 133 13.17 6.61 0.72
CA ALA A 133 13.28 7.98 0.25
C ALA A 133 12.41 8.92 1.09
N ASP A 134 12.80 10.19 1.14
CA ASP A 134 11.95 11.22 1.76
C ASP A 134 10.77 11.51 0.81
N CYS A 135 9.56 11.54 1.36
CA CYS A 135 8.36 11.93 0.64
C CYS A 135 8.04 13.40 0.91
N ASP A 136 7.64 14.11 -0.13
CA ASP A 136 7.12 15.46 0.02
C ASP A 136 5.77 15.43 0.73
N VAL A 137 5.60 16.28 1.74
CA VAL A 137 4.40 16.30 2.59
C VAL A 137 3.16 16.70 1.81
N THR A 138 3.30 17.62 0.86
CA THR A 138 2.17 18.08 0.03
C THR A 138 1.69 16.96 -0.87
N THR A 139 2.62 16.23 -1.50
CA THR A 139 2.31 15.07 -2.33
C THR A 139 1.57 14.00 -1.55
N VAL A 140 2.05 13.67 -0.34
CA VAL A 140 1.39 12.70 0.55
C VAL A 140 0.00 13.18 0.95
N ALA A 141 -0.15 14.46 1.32
CA ALA A 141 -1.44 15.00 1.75
C ALA A 141 -2.48 14.99 0.62
N LEU A 142 -2.08 15.32 -0.61
CA LEU A 142 -2.95 15.27 -1.78
C LEU A 142 -3.38 13.83 -2.10
N GLU A 143 -2.44 12.89 -2.06
CA GLU A 143 -2.75 11.49 -2.32
C GLU A 143 -3.65 10.90 -1.24
N ALA A 144 -3.40 11.19 0.03
CA ALA A 144 -4.26 10.76 1.13
C ALA A 144 -5.68 11.35 1.04
N ALA A 145 -5.82 12.60 0.56
CA ALA A 145 -7.12 13.19 0.29
C ALA A 145 -7.85 12.45 -0.86
N ARG A 146 -7.14 12.10 -1.94
CA ARG A 146 -7.69 11.27 -3.02
C ARG A 146 -8.19 9.92 -2.48
N TRP A 147 -7.41 9.27 -1.61
CA TRP A 147 -7.84 8.01 -0.99
C TRP A 147 -9.07 8.16 -0.11
N ALA A 148 -9.17 9.25 0.64
CA ALA A 148 -10.36 9.52 1.46
C ALA A 148 -11.64 9.60 0.62
N ASP A 149 -11.55 10.09 -0.62
CA ASP A 149 -12.66 10.17 -1.55
C ASP A 149 -12.94 8.84 -2.28
N GLU A 150 -11.91 8.04 -2.59
CA GLU A 150 -12.03 6.81 -3.36
C GLU A 150 -12.34 5.58 -2.50
N LEU A 151 -11.76 5.48 -1.29
CA LEU A 151 -11.95 4.33 -0.42
C LEU A 151 -13.43 3.98 -0.12
N PRO A 152 -14.34 4.95 0.08
CA PRO A 152 -15.76 4.65 0.26
C PRO A 152 -16.37 3.95 -0.96
N ARG A 153 -15.98 4.37 -2.18
CA ARG A 153 -16.47 3.79 -3.44
C ARG A 153 -15.92 2.37 -3.64
N ILE A 154 -14.64 2.17 -3.37
CA ILE A 154 -13.99 0.85 -3.39
C ILE A 154 -14.69 -0.08 -2.40
N LYS A 155 -14.92 0.37 -1.15
CA LYS A 155 -15.61 -0.40 -0.11
C LYS A 155 -17.06 -0.71 -0.45
N ALA A 156 -17.74 0.14 -1.20
CA ALA A 156 -19.11 -0.11 -1.65
C ALA A 156 -19.17 -1.23 -2.71
N ALA A 157 -18.16 -1.33 -3.57
CA ALA A 157 -18.06 -2.39 -4.59
C ALA A 157 -17.45 -3.67 -4.01
N ILE A 158 -16.37 -3.55 -3.22
CA ILE A 158 -15.70 -4.67 -2.55
C ILE A 158 -16.09 -4.64 -1.06
N ARG A 159 -17.29 -5.14 -0.77
CA ARG A 159 -17.90 -5.07 0.57
C ARG A 159 -17.20 -5.96 1.60
N ASP A 160 -16.64 -7.07 1.14
CA ASP A 160 -15.96 -8.06 1.98
C ASP A 160 -14.73 -8.58 1.24
N LEU A 161 -13.59 -8.57 1.90
CA LEU A 161 -12.34 -9.10 1.33
C LEU A 161 -12.35 -10.62 1.14
N ARG A 162 -13.37 -11.32 1.64
CA ARG A 162 -13.63 -12.74 1.34
C ARG A 162 -14.33 -12.96 0.00
N GLN A 163 -14.85 -11.89 -0.63
CA GLN A 163 -15.42 -12.00 -1.97
C GLN A 163 -14.38 -12.56 -2.95
N ILE A 164 -14.87 -13.37 -3.88
CA ILE A 164 -14.09 -14.02 -4.91
C ILE A 164 -14.35 -13.30 -6.23
N PRO A 165 -13.32 -12.64 -6.82
CA PRO A 165 -13.44 -12.07 -8.15
C PRO A 165 -13.37 -13.15 -9.21
N SER A 166 -14.28 -13.13 -10.17
CA SER A 166 -14.31 -14.00 -11.35
C SER A 166 -14.43 -13.17 -12.63
N ARG A 167 -13.74 -13.58 -13.69
CA ARG A 167 -13.81 -12.92 -15.00
C ARG A 167 -15.18 -13.21 -15.64
N THR A 168 -15.75 -12.18 -16.26
CA THR A 168 -17.08 -12.29 -16.93
C THR A 168 -16.97 -12.64 -18.42
N GLY A 169 -15.80 -12.51 -19.02
CA GLY A 169 -15.59 -12.55 -20.47
C GLY A 169 -15.70 -11.19 -21.16
N THR A 170 -16.09 -10.13 -20.44
CA THR A 170 -16.07 -8.77 -20.99
C THR A 170 -14.63 -8.36 -21.33
N PRO A 171 -14.37 -7.79 -22.52
CA PRO A 171 -13.05 -7.29 -22.87
C PRO A 171 -12.55 -6.25 -21.90
N LEU A 172 -11.26 -6.29 -21.60
CA LEU A 172 -10.61 -5.33 -20.71
C LEU A 172 -10.34 -4.01 -21.46
N PRO A 173 -10.94 -2.88 -21.05
CA PRO A 173 -10.65 -1.58 -21.63
C PRO A 173 -9.32 -1.03 -21.06
N THR A 174 -8.18 -1.49 -21.59
CA THR A 174 -6.84 -1.21 -21.04
C THR A 174 -6.54 0.29 -20.91
N GLU A 175 -7.09 1.10 -21.81
CA GLU A 175 -6.96 2.57 -21.78
C GLU A 175 -7.51 3.23 -20.51
N LYS A 176 -8.42 2.55 -19.80
CA LYS A 176 -9.01 3.05 -18.57
C LYS A 176 -8.18 2.74 -17.31
N PHE A 177 -7.15 1.91 -17.43
CA PHE A 177 -6.34 1.47 -16.28
C PHE A 177 -5.04 2.27 -16.14
N GLY A 178 -4.79 3.24 -17.00
CA GLY A 178 -3.59 4.07 -16.97
C GLY A 178 -2.34 3.35 -17.51
N PRO A 179 -1.17 3.95 -17.34
CA PRO A 179 0.08 3.43 -17.93
C PRO A 179 0.68 2.26 -17.14
N ASP A 180 0.21 1.98 -15.92
CA ASP A 180 0.77 0.92 -15.08
C ASP A 180 0.17 -0.45 -15.42
N THR A 181 0.62 -0.99 -16.54
CA THR A 181 0.20 -2.30 -17.03
C THR A 181 0.73 -3.45 -16.17
N GLU A 182 1.86 -3.27 -15.47
CA GLU A 182 2.48 -4.31 -14.64
C GLU A 182 1.59 -4.71 -13.46
N ALA A 183 1.02 -3.72 -12.77
CA ALA A 183 0.10 -3.97 -11.65
C ALA A 183 -1.20 -4.61 -12.14
N LEU A 184 -1.72 -4.15 -13.28
CA LEU A 184 -2.91 -4.72 -13.91
C LEU A 184 -2.70 -6.18 -14.28
N ASP A 185 -1.58 -6.52 -14.91
CA ASP A 185 -1.22 -7.87 -15.30
C ASP A 185 -1.03 -8.80 -14.10
N ASP A 186 -0.43 -8.28 -13.01
CA ASP A 186 -0.27 -9.03 -11.77
C ASP A 186 -1.63 -9.39 -11.16
N VAL A 187 -2.52 -8.42 -11.04
CA VAL A 187 -3.88 -8.63 -10.51
C VAL A 187 -4.67 -9.59 -11.40
N LEU A 188 -4.60 -9.43 -12.73
CA LEU A 188 -5.26 -10.33 -13.68
C LEU A 188 -4.81 -11.78 -13.53
N ARG A 189 -3.50 -12.03 -13.34
CA ARG A 189 -2.96 -13.38 -13.11
C ARG A 189 -3.46 -14.00 -11.80
N LEU A 190 -3.75 -13.17 -10.80
CA LEU A 190 -4.21 -13.64 -9.50
C LEU A 190 -5.73 -13.93 -9.47
N ILE A 191 -6.51 -13.44 -10.44
CA ILE A 191 -7.95 -13.70 -10.56
C ILE A 191 -8.18 -15.04 -11.26
N ASP A 192 -8.45 -16.08 -10.47
CA ASP A 192 -8.71 -17.46 -10.92
C ASP A 192 -10.15 -17.92 -10.67
N GLY A 193 -11.02 -17.06 -10.17
CA GLY A 193 -12.41 -17.40 -9.84
C GLY A 193 -12.60 -18.24 -8.57
N ALA A 194 -11.52 -18.54 -7.84
CA ALA A 194 -11.54 -19.28 -6.58
C ALA A 194 -10.88 -18.51 -5.42
N ARG A 195 -9.97 -17.62 -5.74
CA ARG A 195 -9.16 -16.90 -4.77
C ARG A 195 -9.87 -15.66 -4.27
N PRO A 196 -10.09 -15.50 -2.94
CA PRO A 196 -10.72 -14.31 -2.38
C PRO A 196 -9.77 -13.09 -2.46
N VAL A 197 -10.36 -11.89 -2.47
CA VAL A 197 -9.63 -10.61 -2.53
C VAL A 197 -8.53 -10.53 -1.48
N ILE A 198 -8.78 -11.00 -0.25
CA ILE A 198 -7.76 -11.01 0.81
C ILE A 198 -6.49 -11.77 0.40
N HIS A 199 -6.63 -12.87 -0.32
CA HIS A 199 -5.50 -13.66 -0.80
C HIS A 199 -4.82 -12.99 -2.01
N ILE A 200 -5.57 -12.32 -2.88
CA ILE A 200 -4.99 -11.53 -3.97
C ILE A 200 -4.12 -10.42 -3.38
N LEU A 201 -4.65 -9.66 -2.43
CA LEU A 201 -3.88 -8.67 -1.67
C LEU A 201 -2.67 -9.26 -0.97
N GLN A 202 -2.69 -10.55 -0.67
CA GLN A 202 -1.59 -11.27 -0.02
C GLN A 202 -0.52 -11.75 -0.98
N LEU A 203 -0.81 -12.01 -2.17
CA LEU A 203 0.07 -12.58 -3.17
C LEU A 203 0.64 -11.52 -4.12
N SER A 204 -0.10 -10.43 -4.34
CA SER A 204 0.39 -9.33 -5.17
C SER A 204 1.63 -8.68 -4.55
N VAL A 205 2.57 -8.31 -5.43
CA VAL A 205 3.75 -7.52 -5.06
C VAL A 205 3.44 -6.03 -4.98
N PHE A 206 2.31 -5.60 -5.55
CA PHE A 206 1.90 -4.20 -5.59
C PHE A 206 1.23 -3.74 -4.29
N PRO A 207 1.24 -2.43 -4.01
CA PRO A 207 0.56 -1.82 -2.88
C PRO A 207 -0.93 -2.20 -2.83
N ARG A 208 -1.46 -2.27 -1.61
CA ARG A 208 -2.84 -2.70 -1.37
C ARG A 208 -3.87 -1.80 -2.06
N PHE A 209 -3.65 -0.48 -1.99
CA PHE A 209 -4.58 0.48 -2.58
C PHE A 209 -4.64 0.32 -4.10
N VAL A 210 -3.48 0.17 -4.75
CA VAL A 210 -3.38 -0.07 -6.20
C VAL A 210 -4.16 -1.33 -6.61
N VAL A 211 -3.98 -2.43 -5.88
CA VAL A 211 -4.69 -3.69 -6.16
C VAL A 211 -6.20 -3.53 -5.98
N LEU A 212 -6.64 -2.86 -4.91
CA LEU A 212 -8.06 -2.62 -4.65
C LEU A 212 -8.68 -1.68 -5.70
N GLU A 213 -7.95 -0.66 -6.13
CA GLU A 213 -8.39 0.27 -7.17
C GLU A 213 -8.56 -0.46 -8.52
N ILE A 214 -7.61 -1.31 -8.90
CA ILE A 214 -7.71 -2.14 -10.11
C ILE A 214 -8.93 -3.07 -10.03
N LEU A 215 -9.11 -3.79 -8.93
CA LEU A 215 -10.27 -4.68 -8.73
C LEU A 215 -11.59 -3.90 -8.77
N TYR A 216 -11.63 -2.72 -8.16
CA TYR A 216 -12.78 -1.83 -8.22
C TYR A 216 -13.11 -1.42 -9.66
N ARG A 217 -12.12 -0.91 -10.41
CA ARG A 217 -12.29 -0.50 -11.81
C ARG A 217 -12.78 -1.66 -12.67
N MET A 218 -12.17 -2.85 -12.54
CA MET A 218 -12.63 -4.05 -13.24
C MET A 218 -14.07 -4.41 -12.91
N THR A 219 -14.51 -4.20 -11.67
CA THR A 219 -15.89 -4.48 -11.24
C THR A 219 -16.85 -3.48 -11.86
N ILE A 220 -16.53 -2.19 -11.90
CA ILE A 220 -17.37 -1.14 -12.51
C ILE A 220 -17.47 -1.32 -14.02
N GLU A 221 -16.36 -1.71 -14.69
CA GLU A 221 -16.34 -1.98 -16.13
C GLU A 221 -16.98 -3.35 -16.50
N GLY A 222 -17.44 -4.11 -15.51
CA GLY A 222 -18.08 -5.41 -15.72
C GLY A 222 -17.14 -6.52 -16.17
N VAL A 223 -15.81 -6.29 -16.13
CA VAL A 223 -14.77 -7.29 -16.47
C VAL A 223 -14.69 -8.37 -15.41
N VAL A 224 -14.95 -7.99 -14.16
CA VAL A 224 -14.93 -8.86 -12.98
C VAL A 224 -16.27 -8.78 -12.26
N ARG A 225 -16.75 -9.94 -11.80
CA ARG A 225 -17.90 -10.07 -10.89
C ARG A 225 -17.38 -10.52 -9.52
N MET A 226 -17.85 -9.86 -8.46
CA MET A 226 -17.59 -10.25 -7.08
C MET A 226 -18.68 -11.19 -6.57
N SER A 227 -18.32 -12.36 -6.06
CA SER A 227 -19.22 -13.33 -5.42
C SER A 227 -18.80 -13.63 -3.99
N LEU A 228 -19.73 -13.95 -3.10
CA LEU A 228 -19.40 -14.42 -1.76
C LEU A 228 -19.00 -15.91 -1.82
N PRO A 229 -18.12 -16.38 -0.90
CA PRO A 229 -17.81 -17.80 -0.77
C PRO A 229 -19.10 -18.61 -0.57
N GLY A 230 -19.28 -19.69 -1.34
CA GLY A 230 -20.46 -20.57 -1.27
C GLY A 230 -21.64 -20.18 -2.16
N THR A 231 -21.65 -19.01 -2.78
CA THR A 231 -22.57 -18.70 -3.89
C THR A 231 -21.92 -19.17 -5.19
N VAL A 232 -22.02 -20.45 -5.50
CA VAL A 232 -21.73 -20.95 -6.84
C VAL A 232 -22.74 -20.28 -7.78
N PRO A 233 -22.33 -19.54 -8.83
CA PRO A 233 -23.28 -19.10 -9.83
C PRO A 233 -23.90 -20.38 -10.42
N SER A 234 -25.23 -20.55 -10.28
CA SER A 234 -25.93 -21.64 -10.90
C SER A 234 -25.66 -21.57 -12.40
N VAL A 235 -25.21 -22.66 -12.98
CA VAL A 235 -24.91 -22.81 -14.42
C VAL A 235 -26.15 -22.55 -15.30
N ASP A 236 -27.34 -22.48 -14.70
CA ASP A 236 -28.60 -22.30 -15.36
C ASP A 236 -28.88 -20.89 -15.93
N ALA A 237 -28.07 -19.87 -15.56
CA ALA A 237 -28.28 -18.51 -16.09
C ALA A 237 -27.67 -18.29 -17.49
N GLN A 238 -26.87 -19.21 -18.01
CA GLN A 238 -26.25 -19.08 -19.35
C GLN A 238 -27.07 -19.69 -20.48
N ILE A 239 -28.14 -20.46 -20.19
CA ILE A 239 -28.94 -21.12 -21.23
C ILE A 239 -30.10 -20.25 -21.72
N HIS A 240 -30.49 -19.21 -20.96
CA HIS A 240 -31.66 -18.37 -21.34
C HIS A 240 -31.29 -17.05 -22.05
N ALA A 241 -29.98 -16.79 -22.32
CA ALA A 241 -29.55 -15.60 -23.09
C ALA A 241 -29.18 -15.93 -24.55
N ALA A 242 -29.41 -17.18 -25.01
CA ALA A 242 -29.10 -17.65 -26.37
C ALA A 242 -30.33 -18.31 -27.07
N ALA A 243 -31.56 -17.93 -26.67
CA ALA A 243 -32.78 -18.32 -27.38
C ALA A 243 -33.53 -17.09 -27.88
#